data_333ec3be5860d0738328f38270029759
#
_entry.id   333ec3be5860d0738328f38270029759
#
_cell.length_a   1.000
_cell.length_b   1.000
_cell.length_c   1.000
_cell.angle_alpha   90.00
_cell.angle_beta   90.00
_cell.angle_gamma   90.00
#
_symmetry.space_group_name_H-M   'P 1'
#
loop_
_entity.id
_entity.type
_entity.pdbx_description
1 polymer ?
#
loop_
_entity_poly.entity_id
_entity_poly.type
_entity_poly.pdbx_seq_one_letter_code
_entity_poly.pdbx_strand_id
1 'polypeptide(L)'
;PEEEPTIKFEHILLFALAGGLVILCALFNYLTLFVNRIRIRSKEIGLRKVCGSSDGNLFVLFASEYLLTLSISLLAGIALIEIILPVFQELSNVKTDSFSLYLETFVYFGFITLLAFLFSLFPIYYFRKRSLQKALKGSSDGKGKNLFPKASLTLQLIISIGFIFCSSVLIKQIHHLHTTDIGLNRKDRGDVRIYPQTDGLKEEIAKLSSIAEVYPDENDPLFPSHSRSYRSFTDWEGKPASVEGLTIQIIPCNNRYFEFYGLQLLKGKLPEGDTERHILLNEAAVKELKIDNPIGKTLSRKDQKGFIIDGIFKDFYIAPPTVPVKPVMLEFSPGKKNIQNDYSTTAIFRHQPGSRELCK
;
A
#
# COMPACT_ATOMS: atom_id res chain seq x y z
N PRO A 1 10.04 13.27 -16.43
CA PRO A 1 9.37 12.01 -16.58
C PRO A 1 8.86 11.63 -15.20
N GLU A 2 7.54 11.72 -15.05
CA GLU A 2 6.88 11.18 -13.87
C GLU A 2 7.16 9.69 -13.88
N GLU A 3 7.79 9.21 -12.84
CA GLU A 3 7.73 7.80 -12.54
C GLU A 3 6.25 7.53 -12.20
N GLU A 4 5.50 7.06 -13.19
CA GLU A 4 4.26 6.35 -12.88
C GLU A 4 4.57 5.41 -11.72
N PRO A 5 3.67 5.18 -10.77
CA PRO A 5 3.90 4.24 -9.69
C PRO A 5 4.06 2.85 -10.31
N THR A 6 5.25 2.61 -10.86
CA THR A 6 5.62 1.30 -11.37
C THR A 6 5.60 0.37 -10.18
N ILE A 7 4.64 -0.54 -10.18
CA ILE A 7 4.60 -1.63 -9.20
C ILE A 7 5.94 -2.34 -9.35
N LYS A 8 6.83 -2.14 -8.39
CA LYS A 8 8.16 -2.76 -8.43
C LYS A 8 7.97 -4.26 -8.42
N PHE A 9 8.69 -4.95 -9.28
CA PHE A 9 8.67 -6.42 -9.37
C PHE A 9 8.82 -7.10 -7.99
N GLU A 10 9.57 -6.47 -7.09
CA GLU A 10 9.74 -6.92 -5.71
C GLU A 10 8.42 -7.04 -4.93
N HIS A 11 7.47 -6.11 -5.13
CA HIS A 11 6.16 -6.17 -4.48
C HIS A 11 5.31 -7.33 -5.02
N ILE A 12 5.33 -7.54 -6.34
CA ILE A 12 4.63 -8.67 -6.97
C ILE A 12 5.18 -9.99 -6.44
N LEU A 13 6.51 -10.11 -6.37
CA LEU A 13 7.17 -11.29 -5.84
C LEU A 13 6.81 -11.56 -4.37
N LEU A 14 6.74 -10.51 -3.55
CA LEU A 14 6.37 -10.61 -2.14
C LEU A 14 4.92 -11.12 -1.97
N PHE A 15 3.97 -10.60 -2.74
CA PHE A 15 2.59 -11.08 -2.73
C PHE A 15 2.48 -12.52 -3.24
N ALA A 16 3.22 -12.88 -4.30
CA ALA A 16 3.26 -14.23 -4.83
C ALA A 16 3.83 -15.23 -3.79
N LEU A 17 4.89 -14.87 -3.08
CA LEU A 17 5.46 -15.67 -1.99
C LEU A 17 4.46 -15.82 -0.84
N ALA A 18 3.80 -14.77 -0.43
CA ALA A 18 2.78 -14.82 0.63
C ALA A 18 1.63 -15.75 0.23
N GLY A 19 1.08 -15.61 -0.97
CA GLY A 19 0.07 -16.52 -1.53
C GLY A 19 0.55 -17.97 -1.59
N GLY A 20 1.78 -18.18 -2.04
CA GLY A 20 2.41 -19.50 -2.09
C GLY A 20 2.52 -20.16 -0.71
N LEU A 21 2.89 -19.39 0.33
CA LEU A 21 2.93 -19.88 1.72
C LEU A 21 1.55 -20.29 2.23
N VAL A 22 0.50 -19.51 1.91
CA VAL A 22 -0.89 -19.85 2.29
C VAL A 22 -1.33 -21.15 1.62
N ILE A 23 -1.06 -21.30 0.32
CA ILE A 23 -1.36 -22.54 -0.43
C ILE A 23 -0.60 -23.73 0.17
N LEU A 24 0.67 -23.56 0.50
CA LEU A 24 1.49 -24.58 1.12
C LEU A 24 0.91 -25.02 2.47
N CYS A 25 0.49 -24.08 3.31
CA CYS A 25 -0.20 -24.38 4.57
C CYS A 25 -1.49 -25.18 4.34
N ALA A 26 -2.30 -24.77 3.37
CA ALA A 26 -3.54 -25.46 3.03
C ALA A 26 -3.29 -26.90 2.57
N LEU A 27 -2.27 -27.11 1.73
CA LEU A 27 -1.86 -28.44 1.27
C LEU A 27 -1.38 -29.33 2.43
N PHE A 28 -0.55 -28.83 3.31
CA PHE A 28 -0.08 -29.59 4.49
C PHE A 28 -1.22 -29.92 5.44
N ASN A 29 -2.15 -29.00 5.66
CA ASN A 29 -3.34 -29.25 6.46
C ASN A 29 -4.20 -30.37 5.84
N TYR A 30 -4.48 -30.26 4.54
CA TYR A 30 -5.20 -31.28 3.79
C TYR A 30 -4.53 -32.65 3.89
N LEU A 31 -3.21 -32.73 3.64
CA LEU A 31 -2.46 -33.99 3.74
C LEU A 31 -2.53 -34.60 5.14
N THR A 32 -2.44 -33.78 6.18
CA THR A 32 -2.53 -34.23 7.58
C THR A 32 -3.90 -34.85 7.86
N LEU A 33 -4.98 -34.17 7.43
CA LEU A 33 -6.34 -34.66 7.58
C LEU A 33 -6.55 -35.95 6.76
N PHE A 34 -6.05 -35.99 5.54
CA PHE A 34 -6.15 -37.15 4.66
C PHE A 34 -5.42 -38.40 5.23
N VAL A 35 -4.18 -38.22 5.71
CA VAL A 35 -3.42 -39.29 6.36
C VAL A 35 -4.13 -39.81 7.61
N ASN A 36 -4.69 -38.91 8.43
CA ASN A 36 -5.46 -39.30 9.63
C ASN A 36 -6.74 -40.05 9.25
N ARG A 37 -7.46 -39.65 8.20
CA ARG A 37 -8.65 -40.36 7.70
C ARG A 37 -8.30 -41.78 7.25
N ILE A 38 -7.22 -41.96 6.48
CA ILE A 38 -6.75 -43.31 6.05
C ILE A 38 -6.39 -44.17 7.27
N ARG A 39 -5.75 -43.59 8.30
CA ARG A 39 -5.38 -44.35 9.51
C ARG A 39 -6.63 -44.83 10.27
N ILE A 40 -7.62 -43.97 10.46
CA ILE A 40 -8.87 -44.31 11.16
C ILE A 40 -9.60 -45.46 10.40
N ARG A 41 -9.63 -45.36 9.07
CA ARG A 41 -10.32 -46.35 8.19
C ARG A 41 -9.45 -47.55 7.82
N SER A 42 -8.25 -47.69 8.38
CA SER A 42 -7.30 -48.75 8.00
C SER A 42 -7.86 -50.17 8.20
N LYS A 43 -8.70 -50.37 9.24
CA LYS A 43 -9.35 -51.68 9.48
C LYS A 43 -10.43 -51.97 8.41
N GLU A 44 -11.26 -50.99 8.04
CA GLU A 44 -12.25 -51.11 6.97
C GLU A 44 -11.57 -51.43 5.62
N ILE A 45 -10.49 -50.69 5.28
CA ILE A 45 -9.70 -50.92 4.09
C ILE A 45 -9.10 -52.35 4.07
N GLY A 46 -8.59 -52.78 5.23
CA GLY A 46 -8.08 -54.15 5.39
C GLY A 46 -9.15 -55.22 5.16
N LEU A 47 -10.35 -55.05 5.75
CA LEU A 47 -11.49 -55.95 5.57
C LEU A 47 -11.94 -56.02 4.10
N ARG A 48 -12.08 -54.88 3.43
CA ARG A 48 -12.43 -54.84 2.01
C ARG A 48 -11.43 -55.57 1.13
N LYS A 49 -10.12 -55.47 1.44
CA LYS A 49 -9.07 -56.24 0.73
C LYS A 49 -9.20 -57.72 0.96
N VAL A 50 -9.51 -58.18 2.16
CA VAL A 50 -9.77 -59.58 2.47
C VAL A 50 -10.99 -60.10 1.71
N CYS A 51 -12.03 -59.29 1.56
CA CYS A 51 -13.23 -59.59 0.78
C CYS A 51 -13.03 -59.46 -0.74
N GLY A 52 -11.81 -59.29 -1.23
CA GLY A 52 -11.49 -59.29 -2.66
C GLY A 52 -11.52 -57.95 -3.35
N SER A 53 -11.61 -56.83 -2.63
CA SER A 53 -11.57 -55.50 -3.24
C SER A 53 -10.22 -55.23 -3.84
N SER A 54 -10.16 -54.89 -5.13
CA SER A 54 -8.94 -54.49 -5.82
C SER A 54 -8.42 -53.13 -5.34
N ASP A 55 -7.12 -52.91 -5.50
CA ASP A 55 -6.53 -51.58 -5.22
C ASP A 55 -7.16 -50.47 -6.05
N GLY A 56 -7.65 -50.79 -7.28
CA GLY A 56 -8.37 -49.85 -8.12
C GLY A 56 -9.70 -49.40 -7.53
N ASN A 57 -10.47 -50.32 -6.95
CA ASN A 57 -11.75 -50.00 -6.30
C ASN A 57 -11.56 -49.08 -5.07
N LEU A 58 -10.51 -49.29 -4.31
CA LEU A 58 -10.14 -48.43 -3.18
C LEU A 58 -9.70 -47.04 -3.66
N PHE A 59 -8.95 -47.00 -4.77
CA PHE A 59 -8.55 -45.74 -5.37
C PHE A 59 -9.78 -44.93 -5.84
N VAL A 60 -10.71 -45.54 -6.55
CA VAL A 60 -11.95 -44.89 -7.00
C VAL A 60 -12.76 -44.36 -5.81
N LEU A 61 -12.86 -45.11 -4.72
CA LEU A 61 -13.53 -44.66 -3.50
C LEU A 61 -12.90 -43.40 -2.93
N PHE A 62 -11.56 -43.38 -2.77
CA PHE A 62 -10.89 -42.19 -2.25
C PHE A 62 -10.93 -41.01 -3.22
N ALA A 63 -10.83 -41.28 -4.53
CA ALA A 63 -10.93 -40.25 -5.55
C ALA A 63 -12.33 -39.62 -5.57
N SER A 64 -13.40 -40.40 -5.41
CA SER A 64 -14.77 -39.87 -5.36
C SER A 64 -15.03 -39.01 -4.11
N GLU A 65 -14.55 -39.45 -2.94
CA GLU A 65 -14.61 -38.63 -1.70
C GLU A 65 -13.82 -37.33 -1.86
N TYR A 66 -12.66 -37.41 -2.50
CA TYR A 66 -11.84 -36.22 -2.77
C TYR A 66 -12.56 -35.26 -3.69
N LEU A 67 -13.08 -35.73 -4.83
CA LEU A 67 -13.80 -34.91 -5.79
C LEU A 67 -15.04 -34.25 -5.17
N LEU A 68 -15.79 -34.99 -4.33
CA LEU A 68 -16.95 -34.43 -3.63
C LEU A 68 -16.55 -33.27 -2.69
N THR A 69 -15.53 -33.50 -1.87
CA THR A 69 -15.01 -32.48 -0.94
C THR A 69 -14.52 -31.25 -1.71
N LEU A 70 -13.85 -31.47 -2.82
CA LEU A 70 -13.35 -30.43 -3.69
C LEU A 70 -14.47 -29.60 -4.32
N SER A 71 -15.53 -30.26 -4.82
CA SER A 71 -16.68 -29.59 -5.40
C SER A 71 -17.37 -28.68 -4.38
N ILE A 72 -17.56 -29.17 -3.14
CA ILE A 72 -18.12 -28.36 -2.05
C ILE A 72 -17.22 -27.17 -1.73
N SER A 73 -15.90 -27.39 -1.66
CA SER A 73 -14.93 -26.33 -1.38
C SER A 73 -14.90 -25.27 -2.50
N LEU A 74 -15.04 -25.68 -3.76
CA LEU A 74 -15.12 -24.78 -4.90
C LEU A 74 -16.36 -23.88 -4.81
N LEU A 75 -17.52 -24.48 -4.56
CA LEU A 75 -18.77 -23.71 -4.41
C LEU A 75 -18.69 -22.70 -3.26
N ALA A 76 -18.13 -23.13 -2.12
CA ALA A 76 -17.92 -22.22 -0.99
C ALA A 76 -16.91 -21.11 -1.31
N GLY A 77 -15.84 -21.43 -2.07
CA GLY A 77 -14.86 -20.46 -2.52
C GLY A 77 -15.43 -19.41 -3.47
N ILE A 78 -16.25 -19.84 -4.44
CA ILE A 78 -16.95 -18.92 -5.37
C ILE A 78 -17.90 -18.00 -4.59
N ALA A 79 -18.68 -18.54 -3.66
CA ALA A 79 -19.58 -17.73 -2.84
C ALA A 79 -18.80 -16.67 -2.02
N LEU A 80 -17.62 -17.03 -1.50
CA LEU A 80 -16.77 -16.10 -0.77
C LEU A 80 -16.21 -14.99 -1.68
N ILE A 81 -15.79 -15.35 -2.90
CA ILE A 81 -15.30 -14.38 -3.90
C ILE A 81 -16.41 -13.39 -4.25
N GLU A 82 -17.64 -13.85 -4.49
CA GLU A 82 -18.78 -12.96 -4.80
C GLU A 82 -19.06 -11.93 -3.70
N ILE A 83 -18.86 -12.30 -2.43
CA ILE A 83 -19.07 -11.39 -1.30
C ILE A 83 -17.92 -10.37 -1.20
N ILE A 84 -16.68 -10.79 -1.44
CA ILE A 84 -15.49 -9.96 -1.21
C ILE A 84 -15.15 -9.08 -2.42
N LEU A 85 -15.42 -9.55 -3.63
CA LEU A 85 -15.03 -8.90 -4.89
C LEU A 85 -15.51 -7.44 -5.01
N PRO A 86 -16.75 -7.08 -4.68
CA PRO A 86 -17.20 -5.69 -4.76
C PRO A 86 -16.40 -4.75 -3.87
N VAL A 87 -16.14 -5.18 -2.62
CA VAL A 87 -15.34 -4.41 -1.65
C VAL A 87 -13.90 -4.25 -2.13
N PHE A 88 -13.34 -5.32 -2.70
CA PHE A 88 -11.98 -5.28 -3.26
C PHE A 88 -11.89 -4.32 -4.45
N GLN A 89 -12.85 -4.35 -5.37
CA GLN A 89 -12.89 -3.46 -6.54
C GLN A 89 -13.03 -1.98 -6.14
N GLU A 90 -13.85 -1.69 -5.13
CA GLU A 90 -14.00 -0.35 -4.58
C GLU A 90 -12.71 0.17 -3.95
N LEU A 91 -12.05 -0.67 -3.14
CA LEU A 91 -10.80 -0.30 -2.46
C LEU A 91 -9.59 -0.19 -3.40
N SER A 92 -9.50 -1.08 -4.38
CA SER A 92 -8.36 -1.16 -5.31
C SER A 92 -8.50 -0.23 -6.51
N ASN A 93 -9.72 0.29 -6.76
CA ASN A 93 -10.07 1.05 -7.96
C ASN A 93 -9.79 0.29 -9.29
N VAL A 94 -9.68 -1.05 -9.22
CA VAL A 94 -9.44 -1.93 -10.36
C VAL A 94 -10.76 -2.46 -10.87
N LYS A 95 -11.17 -2.01 -12.04
CA LYS A 95 -12.34 -2.57 -12.74
C LYS A 95 -11.89 -3.75 -13.59
N THR A 96 -12.10 -4.95 -13.09
CA THR A 96 -11.80 -6.19 -13.83
C THR A 96 -13.10 -6.78 -14.37
N ASP A 97 -13.06 -7.29 -15.60
CA ASP A 97 -14.19 -8.01 -16.16
C ASP A 97 -14.39 -9.32 -15.39
N SER A 98 -15.60 -9.49 -14.85
CA SER A 98 -15.95 -10.65 -14.00
C SER A 98 -15.73 -11.98 -14.71
N PHE A 99 -16.02 -12.05 -16.01
CA PHE A 99 -15.88 -13.28 -16.78
C PHE A 99 -14.43 -13.74 -16.90
N SER A 100 -13.52 -12.82 -17.21
CA SER A 100 -12.07 -13.09 -17.26
C SER A 100 -11.54 -13.59 -15.92
N LEU A 101 -11.99 -12.96 -14.84
CA LEU A 101 -11.58 -13.30 -13.48
C LEU A 101 -12.03 -14.71 -13.06
N TYR A 102 -13.23 -15.12 -13.45
CA TYR A 102 -13.70 -16.50 -13.21
C TYR A 102 -12.92 -17.52 -14.01
N LEU A 103 -12.63 -17.24 -15.29
CA LEU A 103 -11.86 -18.15 -16.12
C LEU A 103 -10.46 -18.39 -15.53
N GLU A 104 -9.76 -17.33 -15.16
CA GLU A 104 -8.46 -17.42 -14.51
C GLU A 104 -8.54 -18.18 -13.18
N THR A 105 -9.55 -17.88 -12.36
CA THR A 105 -9.78 -18.60 -11.09
C THR A 105 -9.95 -20.09 -11.31
N PHE A 106 -10.72 -20.51 -12.32
CA PHE A 106 -10.90 -21.92 -12.65
C PHE A 106 -9.60 -22.60 -13.09
N VAL A 107 -8.74 -21.89 -13.85
CA VAL A 107 -7.43 -22.42 -14.28
C VAL A 107 -6.52 -22.61 -13.07
N TYR A 108 -6.37 -21.59 -12.21
CA TYR A 108 -5.55 -21.69 -11.01
C TYR A 108 -6.08 -22.74 -10.03
N PHE A 109 -7.40 -22.80 -9.84
CA PHE A 109 -8.04 -23.80 -9.01
C PHE A 109 -7.78 -25.21 -9.55
N GLY A 110 -7.91 -25.41 -10.86
CA GLY A 110 -7.59 -26.69 -11.52
C GLY A 110 -6.15 -27.11 -11.28
N PHE A 111 -5.21 -26.18 -11.40
CA PHE A 111 -3.79 -26.43 -11.16
C PHE A 111 -3.51 -26.81 -9.69
N ILE A 112 -4.04 -26.06 -8.72
CA ILE A 112 -3.89 -26.33 -7.29
C ILE A 112 -4.51 -27.68 -6.93
N THR A 113 -5.67 -27.99 -7.50
CA THR A 113 -6.36 -29.28 -7.35
C THR A 113 -5.52 -30.43 -7.85
N LEU A 114 -4.94 -30.29 -9.04
CA LEU A 114 -4.05 -31.30 -9.61
C LEU A 114 -2.82 -31.52 -8.71
N LEU A 115 -2.21 -30.46 -8.23
CA LEU A 115 -1.09 -30.56 -7.28
C LEU A 115 -1.52 -31.27 -5.99
N ALA A 116 -2.64 -30.89 -5.38
CA ALA A 116 -3.15 -31.51 -4.16
C ALA A 116 -3.46 -33.00 -4.39
N PHE A 117 -3.99 -33.35 -5.55
CA PHE A 117 -4.23 -34.76 -5.94
C PHE A 117 -2.92 -35.54 -6.08
N LEU A 118 -1.94 -35.00 -6.77
CA LEU A 118 -0.60 -35.63 -6.90
C LEU A 118 0.05 -35.84 -5.53
N PHE A 119 -0.03 -34.83 -4.65
CA PHE A 119 0.48 -34.96 -3.28
C PHE A 119 -0.27 -36.04 -2.48
N SER A 120 -1.58 -36.22 -2.69
CA SER A 120 -2.38 -37.23 -2.01
C SER A 120 -2.06 -38.66 -2.47
N LEU A 121 -1.49 -38.84 -3.66
CA LEU A 121 -1.03 -40.15 -4.14
C LEU A 121 0.10 -40.72 -3.30
N PHE A 122 0.95 -39.85 -2.73
CA PHE A 122 2.09 -40.30 -1.91
C PHE A 122 1.67 -41.08 -0.66
N PRO A 123 0.77 -40.62 0.21
CA PRO A 123 0.28 -41.41 1.33
C PRO A 123 -0.45 -42.68 0.88
N ILE A 124 -1.25 -42.63 -0.20
CA ILE A 124 -1.95 -43.80 -0.73
C ILE A 124 -0.94 -44.88 -1.11
N TYR A 125 0.10 -44.52 -1.86
CA TYR A 125 1.16 -45.45 -2.25
C TYR A 125 1.92 -46.00 -1.04
N TYR A 126 2.23 -45.17 -0.05
CA TYR A 126 2.90 -45.56 1.18
C TYR A 126 2.08 -46.56 2.01
N PHE A 127 0.76 -46.31 2.15
CA PHE A 127 -0.12 -47.23 2.88
C PHE A 127 -0.41 -48.54 2.11
N ARG A 128 -0.35 -48.53 0.78
CA ARG A 128 -0.47 -49.70 -0.05
C ARG A 128 0.60 -50.75 0.25
N LYS A 129 1.82 -50.34 0.54
CA LYS A 129 2.96 -51.25 0.86
C LYS A 129 2.92 -51.84 2.26
N ARG A 130 2.06 -51.33 3.18
CA ARG A 130 1.94 -51.92 4.53
C ARG A 130 1.21 -53.25 4.48
N SER A 131 1.82 -54.27 5.12
CA SER A 131 1.26 -55.61 5.12
C SER A 131 -0.12 -55.63 5.80
N LEU A 132 -1.07 -56.37 5.21
CA LEU A 132 -2.42 -56.63 5.73
C LEU A 132 -2.41 -57.14 7.18
N GLN A 133 -1.42 -57.96 7.53
CA GLN A 133 -1.27 -58.51 8.88
C GLN A 133 -1.08 -57.45 9.97
N LYS A 134 -0.33 -56.36 9.67
CA LYS A 134 -0.16 -55.24 10.60
C LYS A 134 -1.42 -54.38 10.75
N ALA A 135 -2.22 -54.27 9.67
CA ALA A 135 -3.48 -53.52 9.68
C ALA A 135 -4.56 -54.25 10.50
N LEU A 136 -4.62 -55.60 10.39
CA LEU A 136 -5.61 -56.41 11.08
C LEU A 136 -5.26 -56.68 12.57
N LYS A 137 -3.98 -56.82 12.92
CA LYS A 137 -3.55 -57.05 14.31
C LYS A 137 -3.77 -55.83 15.23
N GLY A 138 -4.18 -54.68 14.70
CA GLY A 138 -4.42 -53.50 15.53
C GLY A 138 -3.19 -53.05 16.32
N SER A 139 -2.00 -53.61 15.98
CA SER A 139 -0.78 -53.15 16.59
C SER A 139 -0.58 -51.71 16.14
N SER A 140 -1.04 -50.81 16.98
CA SER A 140 -0.45 -49.49 16.99
C SER A 140 1.04 -49.73 17.11
N ASP A 141 1.78 -49.62 15.97
CA ASP A 141 3.24 -49.57 16.03
C ASP A 141 3.55 -48.52 17.10
N GLY A 142 3.85 -49.03 18.30
CA GLY A 142 4.20 -48.24 19.41
C GLY A 142 5.30 -47.32 18.96
N LYS A 143 5.12 -46.04 19.15
CA LYS A 143 6.17 -45.04 19.04
C LYS A 143 6.79 -44.80 17.64
N GLY A 144 6.22 -45.28 16.55
CA GLY A 144 6.54 -44.76 15.22
C GLY A 144 6.14 -43.26 15.22
N LYS A 145 7.10 -42.45 15.53
CA LYS A 145 7.03 -41.03 15.70
C LYS A 145 6.09 -40.43 14.63
N ASN A 146 4.94 -39.93 15.05
CA ASN A 146 4.04 -39.14 14.20
C ASN A 146 4.72 -37.78 13.86
N LEU A 147 5.94 -37.91 13.27
CA LEU A 147 6.76 -36.72 12.97
C LEU A 147 6.11 -35.86 11.91
N PHE A 148 5.52 -36.48 10.87
CA PHE A 148 4.90 -35.70 9.79
C PHE A 148 3.72 -34.81 10.26
N PRO A 149 2.69 -35.31 10.95
CA PRO A 149 1.63 -34.42 11.45
C PRO A 149 2.14 -33.36 12.45
N LYS A 150 3.10 -33.71 13.29
CA LYS A 150 3.69 -32.75 14.23
C LYS A 150 4.50 -31.68 13.49
N ALA A 151 5.35 -32.06 12.55
CA ALA A 151 6.14 -31.14 11.75
C ALA A 151 5.23 -30.22 10.90
N SER A 152 4.18 -30.79 10.28
CA SER A 152 3.17 -30.02 9.54
C SER A 152 2.48 -28.97 10.42
N LEU A 153 2.02 -29.37 11.62
CA LEU A 153 1.38 -28.45 12.57
C LEU A 153 2.35 -27.36 13.03
N THR A 154 3.59 -27.73 13.35
CA THR A 154 4.62 -26.76 13.76
C THR A 154 4.90 -25.75 12.66
N LEU A 155 5.04 -26.21 11.41
CA LEU A 155 5.27 -25.34 10.27
C LEU A 155 4.09 -24.36 10.05
N GLN A 156 2.85 -24.87 10.15
CA GLN A 156 1.65 -24.04 10.04
C GLN A 156 1.60 -22.95 11.14
N LEU A 157 1.92 -23.31 12.37
CA LEU A 157 1.97 -22.36 13.49
C LEU A 157 3.03 -21.28 13.25
N ILE A 158 4.22 -21.66 12.80
CA ILE A 158 5.29 -20.70 12.48
C ILE A 158 4.82 -19.70 11.42
N ILE A 159 4.23 -20.19 10.33
CA ILE A 159 3.73 -19.35 9.24
C ILE A 159 2.59 -18.45 9.74
N SER A 160 1.63 -18.99 10.51
CA SER A 160 0.52 -18.24 11.07
C SER A 160 0.98 -17.12 12.02
N ILE A 161 1.94 -17.42 12.89
CA ILE A 161 2.55 -16.42 13.79
C ILE A 161 3.24 -15.33 12.98
N GLY A 162 3.97 -15.70 11.93
CA GLY A 162 4.59 -14.76 11.00
C GLY A 162 3.57 -13.81 10.34
N PHE A 163 2.46 -14.35 9.84
CA PHE A 163 1.39 -13.53 9.26
C PHE A 163 0.72 -12.60 10.28
N ILE A 164 0.43 -13.08 11.50
CA ILE A 164 -0.13 -12.26 12.58
C ILE A 164 0.83 -11.12 12.92
N PHE A 165 2.13 -11.41 13.03
CA PHE A 165 3.14 -10.39 13.30
C PHE A 165 3.19 -9.34 12.18
N CYS A 166 3.31 -9.76 10.92
CA CYS A 166 3.32 -8.84 9.78
C CYS A 166 2.06 -7.97 9.72
N SER A 167 0.88 -8.58 9.89
CA SER A 167 -0.39 -7.86 9.91
C SER A 167 -0.45 -6.82 11.04
N SER A 168 0.03 -7.18 12.23
CA SER A 168 0.08 -6.28 13.38
C SER A 168 1.00 -5.08 13.14
N VAL A 169 2.15 -5.32 12.50
CA VAL A 169 3.09 -4.25 12.11
C VAL A 169 2.44 -3.32 11.08
N LEU A 170 1.77 -3.87 10.06
CA LEU A 170 1.08 -3.06 9.04
C LEU A 170 -0.03 -2.20 9.65
N ILE A 171 -0.86 -2.77 10.53
CA ILE A 171 -1.93 -2.03 11.22
C ILE A 171 -1.32 -0.88 12.05
N LYS A 172 -0.25 -1.15 12.79
CA LYS A 172 0.46 -0.13 13.57
C LYS A 172 1.05 0.96 12.67
N GLN A 173 1.60 0.59 11.53
CA GLN A 173 2.15 1.52 10.55
C GLN A 173 1.06 2.41 9.93
N ILE A 174 -0.08 1.84 9.54
CA ILE A 174 -1.23 2.59 9.02
C ILE A 174 -1.75 3.56 10.09
N HIS A 175 -1.88 3.10 11.32
CA HIS A 175 -2.30 3.96 12.43
C HIS A 175 -1.32 5.12 12.63
N HIS A 176 -0.02 4.85 12.62
CA HIS A 176 1.01 5.88 12.71
C HIS A 176 0.89 6.90 11.57
N LEU A 177 0.70 6.44 10.33
CA LEU A 177 0.51 7.32 9.17
C LEU A 177 -0.72 8.23 9.32
N HIS A 178 -1.82 7.71 9.85
CA HIS A 178 -3.05 8.48 10.06
C HIS A 178 -2.97 9.47 11.23
N THR A 179 -2.16 9.18 12.25
CA THR A 179 -2.06 10.01 13.47
C THR A 179 -0.87 10.96 13.46
N THR A 180 0.07 10.78 12.54
CA THR A 180 1.24 11.66 12.43
C THR A 180 0.80 13.06 12.00
N ASP A 181 1.24 14.07 12.79
CA ASP A 181 1.10 15.47 12.38
C ASP A 181 1.96 15.72 11.14
N ILE A 182 1.30 15.97 10.03
CA ILE A 182 1.98 16.24 8.75
C ILE A 182 2.50 17.68 8.64
N GLY A 183 2.28 18.52 9.67
CA GLY A 183 2.72 19.91 9.67
C GLY A 183 1.87 20.86 8.81
N LEU A 184 0.74 20.37 8.30
CA LEU A 184 -0.18 21.10 7.43
C LEU A 184 -1.62 20.93 7.88
N ASN A 185 -2.39 22.00 7.83
CA ASN A 185 -3.84 21.90 8.04
C ASN A 185 -4.55 21.46 6.76
N ARG A 186 -4.77 20.13 6.66
CA ARG A 186 -5.50 19.51 5.55
C ARG A 186 -6.95 19.18 5.88
N LYS A 187 -7.40 19.53 7.08
CA LYS A 187 -8.78 19.21 7.49
C LYS A 187 -9.78 19.93 6.59
N ASP A 188 -10.80 19.19 6.22
CA ASP A 188 -11.96 19.71 5.47
C ASP A 188 -11.58 20.35 4.14
N ARG A 189 -10.44 19.99 3.56
CA ARG A 189 -10.01 20.47 2.27
C ARG A 189 -10.62 19.64 1.14
N GLY A 190 -11.05 20.34 0.10
CA GLY A 190 -11.45 19.76 -1.18
C GLY A 190 -10.83 20.54 -2.34
N ASP A 191 -10.73 19.89 -3.48
CA ASP A 191 -10.38 20.52 -4.73
C ASP A 191 -11.30 20.01 -5.84
N VAL A 192 -11.61 20.91 -6.77
CA VAL A 192 -12.42 20.62 -7.96
C VAL A 192 -11.66 21.15 -9.18
N ARG A 193 -11.55 20.30 -10.21
CA ARG A 193 -10.97 20.69 -11.48
C ARG A 193 -11.99 20.52 -12.60
N ILE A 194 -12.22 21.59 -13.35
CA ILE A 194 -13.18 21.62 -14.45
C ILE A 194 -12.45 21.88 -15.76
N TYR A 195 -12.87 21.15 -16.79
CA TYR A 195 -12.45 21.28 -18.19
C TYR A 195 -13.67 21.60 -19.07
N PRO A 196 -13.61 22.54 -20.00
CA PRO A 196 -12.54 23.53 -20.22
C PRO A 196 -12.51 24.57 -19.11
N GLN A 197 -11.54 25.50 -19.19
CA GLN A 197 -11.44 26.63 -18.26
C GLN A 197 -12.77 27.37 -18.18
N THR A 198 -13.24 27.60 -16.94
CA THR A 198 -14.52 28.26 -16.66
C THR A 198 -14.28 29.45 -15.73
N ASP A 199 -14.60 30.63 -16.23
CA ASP A 199 -14.53 31.85 -15.42
C ASP A 199 -15.63 31.85 -14.36
N GLY A 200 -15.33 32.42 -13.19
CA GLY A 200 -16.31 32.57 -12.10
C GLY A 200 -16.55 31.31 -11.26
N LEU A 201 -15.84 30.18 -11.52
CA LEU A 201 -16.01 28.94 -10.76
C LEU A 201 -15.78 29.13 -9.25
N LYS A 202 -14.74 29.87 -8.88
CA LYS A 202 -14.38 30.10 -7.48
C LYS A 202 -15.44 30.92 -6.76
N GLU A 203 -15.99 31.93 -7.43
CA GLU A 203 -17.05 32.79 -6.93
C GLU A 203 -18.34 31.99 -6.72
N GLU A 204 -18.65 31.05 -7.61
CA GLU A 204 -19.81 30.18 -7.46
C GLU A 204 -19.63 29.18 -6.29
N ILE A 205 -18.44 28.59 -6.18
CA ILE A 205 -18.12 27.70 -5.06
C ILE A 205 -18.17 28.45 -3.73
N ALA A 206 -17.67 29.69 -3.70
CA ALA A 206 -17.69 30.52 -2.47
C ALA A 206 -19.09 30.86 -1.98
N LYS A 207 -20.12 30.80 -2.85
CA LYS A 207 -21.53 31.04 -2.47
C LYS A 207 -22.18 29.84 -1.78
N LEU A 208 -21.57 28.67 -1.85
CA LEU A 208 -22.13 27.46 -1.25
C LEU A 208 -22.01 27.53 0.29
N SER A 209 -23.11 27.33 0.99
CA SER A 209 -23.16 27.37 2.46
C SER A 209 -22.31 26.30 3.13
N SER A 210 -21.93 25.24 2.40
CA SER A 210 -21.05 24.16 2.85
C SER A 210 -19.55 24.53 2.79
N ILE A 211 -19.20 25.64 2.14
CA ILE A 211 -17.82 26.10 1.95
C ILE A 211 -17.50 27.19 2.97
N ALA A 212 -16.41 27.00 3.68
CA ALA A 212 -15.91 27.97 4.65
C ALA A 212 -14.98 29.00 4.00
N GLU A 213 -14.15 28.57 3.07
CA GLU A 213 -13.14 29.40 2.43
C GLU A 213 -12.75 28.81 1.07
N VAL A 214 -12.54 29.67 0.07
CA VAL A 214 -11.99 29.29 -1.23
C VAL A 214 -10.61 29.93 -1.39
N TYR A 215 -9.62 29.11 -1.76
CA TYR A 215 -8.27 29.59 -2.02
C TYR A 215 -8.24 30.41 -3.33
N PRO A 216 -7.70 31.61 -3.31
CA PRO A 216 -7.85 32.54 -4.44
C PRO A 216 -7.01 32.16 -5.67
N ASP A 217 -5.89 31.45 -5.49
CA ASP A 217 -5.00 31.13 -6.58
C ASP A 217 -5.46 29.87 -7.35
N GLU A 218 -5.03 29.75 -8.61
CA GLU A 218 -5.50 28.68 -9.51
C GLU A 218 -4.74 27.37 -9.36
N ASN A 219 -3.57 27.41 -8.73
CA ASN A 219 -2.74 26.23 -8.56
C ASN A 219 -2.44 26.00 -7.09
N ASP A 220 -2.59 24.74 -6.68
CA ASP A 220 -2.11 24.29 -5.39
C ASP A 220 -0.64 23.90 -5.51
N PRO A 221 0.29 24.74 -5.03
CA PRO A 221 1.71 24.44 -5.17
C PRO A 221 2.19 23.29 -4.30
N LEU A 222 1.43 22.88 -3.26
CA LEU A 222 1.74 21.69 -2.47
C LEU A 222 1.41 20.39 -3.18
N PHE A 223 0.38 20.44 -4.01
CA PHE A 223 -0.09 19.27 -4.74
C PHE A 223 -0.18 19.59 -6.23
N PRO A 224 0.94 20.00 -6.84
CA PRO A 224 0.95 20.23 -8.27
C PRO A 224 0.60 18.90 -8.94
N SER A 225 -0.41 18.95 -9.76
CA SER A 225 -0.81 17.79 -10.54
C SER A 225 0.27 17.33 -11.52
N HIS A 226 1.31 18.13 -11.77
CA HIS A 226 2.14 17.92 -12.94
C HIS A 226 3.65 18.10 -12.77
N SER A 227 4.21 18.88 -11.86
CA SER A 227 5.67 18.89 -11.68
C SER A 227 6.14 19.46 -10.35
N ARG A 228 7.01 18.72 -9.70
CA ARG A 228 7.79 19.23 -8.58
C ARG A 228 8.99 20.00 -9.13
N SER A 229 9.04 21.29 -8.86
CA SER A 229 10.19 22.12 -9.24
C SER A 229 11.32 21.96 -8.23
N TYR A 230 12.52 21.73 -8.73
CA TYR A 230 13.73 21.64 -7.93
C TYR A 230 14.76 22.66 -8.41
N ARG A 231 15.52 23.23 -7.49
CA ARG A 231 16.63 24.12 -7.83
C ARG A 231 17.87 23.71 -7.06
N SER A 232 18.99 23.63 -7.77
CA SER A 232 20.29 23.35 -7.16
C SER A 232 21.01 24.65 -6.87
N PHE A 233 21.45 24.79 -5.63
CA PHE A 233 22.27 25.90 -5.16
C PHE A 233 23.70 25.40 -4.97
N THR A 234 24.67 26.17 -5.44
CA THR A 234 26.09 25.80 -5.39
C THR A 234 26.88 26.71 -4.51
N ASP A 235 26.31 27.85 -4.12
CA ASP A 235 27.02 28.85 -3.31
C ASP A 235 26.05 29.55 -2.32
N TRP A 236 26.53 29.78 -1.10
CA TRP A 236 25.85 30.54 -0.06
C TRP A 236 26.80 31.04 0.99
N GLU A 237 26.46 32.12 1.68
CA GLU A 237 27.26 32.71 2.72
C GLU A 237 27.43 31.75 3.91
N GLY A 238 28.72 31.46 4.24
CA GLY A 238 29.04 30.51 5.29
C GLY A 238 29.02 29.04 4.84
N LYS A 239 29.05 28.77 3.53
CA LYS A 239 29.10 27.43 2.97
C LYS A 239 30.30 26.66 3.44
N PRO A 240 30.16 25.47 4.06
CA PRO A 240 31.29 24.59 4.38
C PRO A 240 31.95 24.04 3.12
N ALA A 241 33.28 23.95 3.10
CA ALA A 241 34.02 23.37 1.96
C ALA A 241 33.65 21.89 1.67
N SER A 242 33.09 21.20 2.67
CA SER A 242 32.67 19.80 2.55
C SER A 242 31.31 19.59 1.82
N VAL A 243 30.62 20.67 1.47
CA VAL A 243 29.31 20.60 0.80
C VAL A 243 29.47 21.11 -0.63
N GLU A 244 29.19 20.26 -1.63
CA GLU A 244 29.32 20.66 -3.05
C GLU A 244 28.17 21.55 -3.49
N GLY A 245 26.92 21.18 -3.10
CA GLY A 245 25.71 21.91 -3.41
C GLY A 245 24.50 21.28 -2.74
N LEU A 246 23.37 21.97 -2.80
CA LEU A 246 22.11 21.49 -2.24
C LEU A 246 20.99 21.66 -3.26
N THR A 247 20.25 20.59 -3.49
CA THR A 247 19.04 20.62 -4.31
C THR A 247 17.82 20.74 -3.42
N ILE A 248 17.08 21.82 -3.59
CA ILE A 248 15.92 22.17 -2.76
C ILE A 248 14.66 22.13 -3.63
N GLN A 249 13.58 21.56 -3.11
CA GLN A 249 12.27 21.63 -3.74
C GLN A 249 11.72 23.04 -3.57
N ILE A 250 11.20 23.61 -4.68
CA ILE A 250 10.62 24.96 -4.69
C ILE A 250 9.11 24.84 -4.64
N ILE A 251 8.51 25.63 -3.77
CA ILE A 251 7.06 25.81 -3.71
C ILE A 251 6.79 27.31 -3.83
N PRO A 252 6.13 27.76 -4.91
CA PRO A 252 5.64 29.13 -5.01
C PRO A 252 4.65 29.38 -3.86
N CYS A 253 4.80 30.49 -3.17
CA CYS A 253 4.02 30.77 -1.97
C CYS A 253 3.65 32.26 -1.92
N ASN A 254 2.58 32.55 -1.22
CA ASN A 254 2.19 33.89 -0.78
C ASN A 254 1.70 33.84 0.67
N ASN A 255 1.43 34.98 1.28
CA ASN A 255 1.00 35.03 2.67
C ASN A 255 -0.33 34.29 2.90
N ARG A 256 -1.27 34.37 1.95
CA ARG A 256 -2.55 33.63 2.03
C ARG A 256 -2.36 32.12 2.00
N TYR A 257 -1.43 31.64 1.19
CA TYR A 257 -1.08 30.24 1.13
C TYR A 257 -0.54 29.75 2.47
N PHE A 258 0.35 30.53 3.07
CA PHE A 258 0.94 30.23 4.37
C PHE A 258 -0.13 30.09 5.45
N GLU A 259 -1.09 31.00 5.48
CA GLU A 259 -2.23 30.99 6.40
C GLU A 259 -3.21 29.86 6.10
N PHE A 260 -3.59 29.67 4.83
CA PHE A 260 -4.55 28.64 4.41
C PHE A 260 -4.12 27.23 4.81
N TYR A 261 -2.83 26.91 4.69
CA TYR A 261 -2.29 25.63 5.11
C TYR A 261 -1.85 25.59 6.58
N GLY A 262 -1.95 26.69 7.31
CA GLY A 262 -1.57 26.78 8.72
C GLY A 262 -0.09 26.48 8.94
N LEU A 263 0.77 26.93 8.03
CA LEU A 263 2.21 26.76 8.15
C LEU A 263 2.72 27.56 9.36
N GLN A 264 3.71 27.02 10.06
CA GLN A 264 4.26 27.64 11.25
C GLN A 264 5.63 28.27 10.95
N LEU A 265 5.72 29.58 11.10
CA LEU A 265 7.00 30.28 11.07
C LEU A 265 7.70 30.10 12.43
N LEU A 266 8.92 29.58 12.40
CA LEU A 266 9.73 29.31 13.60
C LEU A 266 10.64 30.51 13.93
N LYS A 267 11.24 31.10 12.90
CA LYS A 267 12.18 32.23 13.03
C LYS A 267 12.08 33.15 11.82
N GLY A 268 12.37 34.45 12.00
CA GLY A 268 12.35 35.42 10.94
C GLY A 268 10.98 36.05 10.75
N LYS A 269 10.66 36.49 9.54
CA LYS A 269 9.40 37.15 9.18
C LYS A 269 8.91 36.66 7.82
N LEU A 270 7.61 36.79 7.59
CA LEU A 270 7.05 36.61 6.26
C LEU A 270 7.45 37.79 5.37
N PRO A 271 7.82 37.55 4.11
CA PRO A 271 8.10 38.63 3.17
C PRO A 271 6.89 39.56 3.03
N GLU A 272 7.10 40.85 3.15
CA GLU A 272 6.09 41.88 3.00
C GLU A 272 6.16 42.52 1.60
N GLY A 273 5.03 42.59 0.91
CA GLY A 273 4.91 43.28 -0.37
C GLY A 273 5.48 42.50 -1.58
N ASP A 274 5.72 43.25 -2.64
CA ASP A 274 6.11 42.76 -3.96
C ASP A 274 7.64 42.49 -4.02
N THR A 275 8.13 41.59 -3.21
CA THR A 275 9.55 41.32 -3.05
C THR A 275 9.98 40.11 -3.91
N GLU A 276 10.66 40.37 -5.02
CA GLU A 276 11.31 39.30 -5.78
C GLU A 276 12.48 38.71 -4.99
N ARG A 277 12.58 37.36 -5.01
CA ARG A 277 13.70 36.56 -4.47
C ARG A 277 13.81 36.49 -2.96
N HIS A 278 12.73 36.68 -2.27
CA HIS A 278 12.64 36.39 -0.84
C HIS A 278 12.10 34.98 -0.63
N ILE A 279 12.76 34.23 0.26
CA ILE A 279 12.42 32.82 0.50
C ILE A 279 12.32 32.51 1.99
N LEU A 280 11.53 31.51 2.29
CA LEU A 280 11.58 30.79 3.57
C LEU A 280 12.15 29.39 3.34
N LEU A 281 12.89 28.89 4.30
CA LEU A 281 13.44 27.53 4.30
C LEU A 281 12.79 26.69 5.39
N ASN A 282 12.59 25.41 5.13
CA ASN A 282 12.22 24.49 6.19
C ASN A 282 13.42 24.06 7.04
N GLU A 283 13.17 23.44 8.20
CA GLU A 283 14.22 22.97 9.10
C GLU A 283 15.17 21.98 8.43
N ALA A 284 14.65 21.09 7.58
CA ALA A 284 15.47 20.14 6.82
C ALA A 284 16.46 20.83 5.88
N ALA A 285 16.05 21.91 5.19
CA ALA A 285 16.93 22.68 4.32
C ALA A 285 18.04 23.38 5.13
N VAL A 286 17.70 23.98 6.26
CA VAL A 286 18.67 24.64 7.15
C VAL A 286 19.71 23.63 7.66
N LYS A 287 19.26 22.44 8.06
CA LYS A 287 20.14 21.37 8.52
C LYS A 287 21.13 20.90 7.45
N GLU A 288 20.65 20.77 6.21
CA GLU A 288 21.53 20.35 5.10
C GLU A 288 22.49 21.45 4.63
N LEU A 289 22.07 22.71 4.70
CA LEU A 289 22.93 23.86 4.42
C LEU A 289 24.10 23.97 5.42
N LYS A 290 23.94 23.41 6.63
CA LYS A 290 24.94 23.50 7.72
C LYS A 290 25.34 24.93 8.06
N ILE A 291 24.36 25.81 8.15
CA ILE A 291 24.53 27.23 8.48
C ILE A 291 23.89 27.51 9.84
N ASP A 292 24.63 28.08 10.77
CA ASP A 292 24.13 28.38 12.11
C ASP A 292 23.04 29.46 12.14
N ASN A 293 23.17 30.53 11.34
CA ASN A 293 22.20 31.60 11.25
C ASN A 293 21.89 31.91 9.79
N PRO A 294 20.88 31.26 9.18
CA PRO A 294 20.61 31.43 7.76
C PRO A 294 19.84 32.72 7.42
N ILE A 295 19.13 33.34 8.39
CA ILE A 295 18.28 34.53 8.14
C ILE A 295 19.15 35.70 7.70
N GLY A 296 18.74 36.37 6.62
CA GLY A 296 19.44 37.48 5.98
C GLY A 296 20.57 37.07 5.03
N LYS A 297 20.96 35.79 5.04
CA LYS A 297 21.95 35.26 4.11
C LYS A 297 21.37 34.98 2.74
N THR A 298 22.23 34.83 1.76
CA THR A 298 21.87 34.65 0.36
C THR A 298 22.22 33.27 -0.11
N LEU A 299 21.25 32.61 -0.76
CA LEU A 299 21.46 31.38 -1.53
C LEU A 299 21.61 31.72 -3.00
N SER A 300 22.70 31.30 -3.63
CA SER A 300 22.97 31.60 -5.03
C SER A 300 23.32 30.37 -5.84
N ARG A 301 23.16 30.52 -7.15
CA ARG A 301 23.70 29.62 -8.16
C ARG A 301 24.76 30.41 -8.93
N LYS A 302 25.79 29.73 -9.40
CA LYS A 302 26.85 30.34 -10.21
C LYS A 302 26.21 31.24 -11.29
N ASP A 303 26.62 32.50 -11.31
CA ASP A 303 26.20 33.54 -12.27
C ASP A 303 24.71 34.00 -12.19
N GLN A 304 24.01 33.73 -11.09
CA GLN A 304 22.66 34.24 -10.87
C GLN A 304 22.54 35.04 -9.58
N LYS A 305 21.68 36.06 -9.59
CA LYS A 305 21.35 36.82 -8.36
C LYS A 305 20.78 35.86 -7.32
N GLY A 306 21.25 35.93 -6.09
CA GLY A 306 20.84 35.05 -5.01
C GLY A 306 19.43 35.30 -4.48
N PHE A 307 18.94 34.37 -3.68
CA PHE A 307 17.69 34.45 -2.92
C PHE A 307 18.01 34.78 -1.48
N ILE A 308 17.31 35.75 -0.89
CA ILE A 308 17.46 36.18 0.50
C ILE A 308 16.59 35.33 1.39
N ILE A 309 17.15 34.77 2.45
CA ILE A 309 16.43 33.94 3.43
C ILE A 309 15.81 34.86 4.48
N ASP A 310 14.48 35.01 4.48
CA ASP A 310 13.77 35.86 5.43
C ASP A 310 13.33 35.12 6.69
N GLY A 311 13.20 33.81 6.61
CA GLY A 311 12.79 33.05 7.78
C GLY A 311 12.87 31.55 7.60
N ILE A 312 12.55 30.85 8.69
CA ILE A 312 12.54 29.40 8.80
C ILE A 312 11.16 28.98 9.22
N PHE A 313 10.57 28.04 8.49
CA PHE A 313 9.29 27.42 8.84
C PHE A 313 9.46 25.97 9.28
N LYS A 314 8.47 25.49 10.06
CA LYS A 314 8.44 24.10 10.56
C LYS A 314 8.32 23.10 9.40
N ASP A 315 9.05 22.01 9.51
CA ASP A 315 8.97 20.92 8.55
C ASP A 315 7.53 20.43 8.36
N PHE A 316 7.16 20.14 7.13
CA PHE A 316 5.91 19.48 6.79
C PHE A 316 6.12 18.37 5.75
N TYR A 317 5.21 17.41 5.75
CA TYR A 317 5.28 16.27 4.83
C TYR A 317 4.50 16.54 3.54
N ILE A 318 5.20 16.53 2.41
CA ILE A 318 4.61 16.54 1.06
C ILE A 318 4.41 15.09 0.56
N ALA A 319 5.26 14.20 1.02
CA ALA A 319 5.19 12.75 0.78
C ALA A 319 4.64 12.05 2.04
N PRO A 320 4.26 10.77 1.95
CA PRO A 320 3.89 10.01 3.13
C PRO A 320 4.97 10.06 4.22
N PRO A 321 4.62 10.14 5.51
CA PRO A 321 5.59 10.29 6.61
C PRO A 321 6.45 9.04 6.88
N THR A 322 6.51 8.13 5.93
CA THR A 322 7.46 7.02 5.85
C THR A 322 8.82 7.44 5.29
N VAL A 323 8.88 8.62 4.69
CA VAL A 323 10.10 9.18 4.07
C VAL A 323 10.50 10.42 4.85
N PRO A 324 11.80 10.62 5.13
CA PRO A 324 12.26 11.85 5.76
C PRO A 324 11.84 13.10 5.00
N VAL A 325 11.55 14.16 5.73
CA VAL A 325 11.23 15.46 5.13
C VAL A 325 12.43 15.95 4.31
N LYS A 326 12.15 16.32 3.07
CA LYS A 326 13.17 16.85 2.16
C LYS A 326 13.36 18.36 2.35
N PRO A 327 14.53 18.91 1.93
CA PRO A 327 14.72 20.34 1.83
C PRO A 327 13.68 21.01 0.95
N VAL A 328 12.99 21.99 1.50
CA VAL A 328 11.95 22.78 0.83
C VAL A 328 12.22 24.25 1.02
N MET A 329 12.00 25.01 -0.04
CA MET A 329 11.94 26.46 0.03
C MET A 329 10.60 26.98 -0.46
N LEU A 330 10.05 27.92 0.25
CA LEU A 330 8.89 28.70 -0.18
C LEU A 330 9.41 29.96 -0.88
N GLU A 331 9.11 30.08 -2.16
CA GLU A 331 9.51 31.24 -2.99
C GLU A 331 8.35 32.21 -3.05
N PHE A 332 8.52 33.37 -2.43
CA PHE A 332 7.54 34.44 -2.49
C PHE A 332 7.77 35.22 -3.78
N SER A 333 6.80 35.12 -4.68
CA SER A 333 6.82 35.84 -5.95
C SER A 333 5.57 36.69 -6.06
N PRO A 334 5.73 38.00 -6.32
CA PRO A 334 4.57 38.81 -6.59
C PRO A 334 3.90 38.40 -7.89
N GLY A 335 2.66 37.97 -7.80
CA GLY A 335 1.72 37.97 -8.91
C GLY A 335 2.17 37.38 -10.24
N LYS A 336 3.20 36.51 -10.29
CA LYS A 336 3.39 35.71 -11.48
C LYS A 336 2.14 34.87 -11.63
N LYS A 337 1.24 35.29 -12.51
CA LYS A 337 0.25 34.39 -13.10
C LYS A 337 1.01 33.14 -13.46
N ASN A 338 0.88 32.11 -12.61
CA ASN A 338 1.39 30.80 -12.95
C ASN A 338 0.88 30.53 -14.36
N ILE A 339 1.72 29.93 -15.18
CA ILE A 339 1.40 29.58 -16.57
C ILE A 339 0.02 29.00 -16.53
N GLN A 340 -0.93 29.82 -16.95
CA GLN A 340 -2.34 29.52 -16.96
C GLN A 340 -2.43 28.27 -17.83
N ASN A 341 -2.78 27.15 -17.24
CA ASN A 341 -3.17 25.98 -18.02
C ASN A 341 -4.48 26.42 -18.70
N ASP A 342 -4.40 26.87 -19.93
CA ASP A 342 -5.55 27.35 -20.73
C ASP A 342 -6.67 26.32 -20.90
N TYR A 343 -6.49 25.13 -20.30
CA TYR A 343 -7.38 23.99 -20.47
C TYR A 343 -8.27 23.69 -19.28
N SER A 344 -7.95 24.16 -18.06
CA SER A 344 -8.73 23.80 -16.87
C SER A 344 -8.71 24.88 -15.80
N THR A 345 -9.81 25.02 -15.06
CA THR A 345 -9.90 25.81 -13.83
C THR A 345 -9.88 24.88 -12.61
N THR A 346 -9.00 25.15 -11.66
CA THR A 346 -8.95 24.43 -10.39
C THR A 346 -9.39 25.37 -9.27
N ALA A 347 -10.36 24.94 -8.48
CA ALA A 347 -10.74 25.60 -7.24
C ALA A 347 -10.38 24.74 -6.05
N ILE A 348 -9.65 25.32 -5.11
CA ILE A 348 -9.26 24.70 -3.85
C ILE A 348 -10.05 25.38 -2.75
N PHE A 349 -10.67 24.61 -1.87
CA PHE A 349 -11.55 25.16 -0.87
C PHE A 349 -11.49 24.36 0.43
N ARG A 350 -12.04 24.96 1.48
CA ARG A 350 -12.22 24.33 2.78
C ARG A 350 -13.71 24.24 3.08
N HIS A 351 -14.16 23.05 3.42
CA HIS A 351 -15.54 22.81 3.85
C HIS A 351 -15.76 23.36 5.25
N GLN A 352 -17.02 23.68 5.56
CA GLN A 352 -17.41 23.86 6.95
C GLN A 352 -17.34 22.52 7.71
N PRO A 353 -16.93 22.55 9.00
CA PRO A 353 -16.88 21.32 9.81
C PRO A 353 -18.21 20.56 9.76
N GLY A 354 -18.17 19.28 9.41
CA GLY A 354 -19.35 18.42 9.33
C GLY A 354 -20.12 18.43 8.00
N SER A 355 -19.79 19.29 7.04
CA SER A 355 -20.50 19.38 5.75
C SER A 355 -19.93 18.50 4.64
N ARG A 356 -18.93 17.70 4.92
CA ARG A 356 -18.21 16.86 3.93
C ARG A 356 -19.11 15.89 3.17
N GLU A 357 -20.17 15.39 3.79
CA GLU A 357 -21.11 14.48 3.15
C GLU A 357 -22.05 15.17 2.15
N LEU A 358 -22.23 16.49 2.26
CA LEU A 358 -23.07 17.27 1.36
C LEU A 358 -22.37 17.63 0.04
N CYS A 359 -21.08 17.36 -0.06
CA CYS A 359 -20.23 17.71 -1.21
C CYS A 359 -19.72 16.49 -1.99
N LYS A 360 -20.25 15.31 -1.70
CA LYS A 360 -20.09 14.08 -2.50
C LYS A 360 -21.21 14.00 -3.53
#